data_0ef8bf263890a7b7d6c4e1aa72923021
#
_entry.id   0ef8bf263890a7b7d6c4e1aa72923021
#
_cell.length_a   1.000
_cell.length_b   1.000
_cell.length_c   1.000
_cell.angle_alpha   90.00
_cell.angle_beta   90.00
_cell.angle_gamma   90.00
#
_symmetry.space_group_name_H-M   'P 1'
#
loop_
_entity.id
_entity.type
_entity.pdbx_description
1 polymer ?
#
loop_
_entity_poly.entity_id
_entity_poly.type
_entity_poly.pdbx_seq_one_letter_code
_entity_poly.pdbx_strand_id
1 'polypeptide(L)'
;TGVQTCALPISGGVKINTPFGVLAGANITPDRETGIGDWSYDDFRRAMTEGIGHDGKRLYGAMPFTAYTKMSERDLQDLWAWIQTLQPIHHEVETNQLPFPFNIRTSLIAWNWLNFDKGTFIPDAKKSAEWNRGAYLVQGLGHCGTCHTSKNFLGGDKGDRFLSGSEVEGWYAPNLGADAHTGLGKWTQEDIVSYLRTGVNRYAIASGPMADAVRHSTQYWREEDLRAVATFLKEGKTHDEEVPQPLAASDDRMKLGAQIYEAKCSACHSPGGRGERNIFPQLASNPLINQPNATSLIRVVSAGSRGVDTDARPTAPAMPAFAGVLDDEQIAAVLTYVRNSWGNAAAPVSASDVKNVKDDLK
;
A
#
# COMPACT_ATOMS: atom_id res chain seq x y z
N THR A 1 29.86 0.56 -3.46
CA THR A 1 28.90 0.42 -2.35
C THR A 1 27.45 0.56 -2.78
N GLY A 2 27.13 1.12 -3.97
CA GLY A 2 25.76 1.23 -4.50
C GLY A 2 25.12 -0.11 -4.93
N VAL A 3 25.91 -1.12 -5.23
CA VAL A 3 25.42 -2.45 -5.63
C VAL A 3 24.80 -3.23 -4.46
N GLN A 4 25.24 -2.98 -3.23
CA GLN A 4 24.73 -3.67 -2.04
C GLN A 4 23.30 -3.25 -1.69
N THR A 5 22.88 -2.01 -1.95
CA THR A 5 21.54 -1.52 -1.61
C THR A 5 20.43 -2.04 -2.54
N CYS A 6 20.75 -2.37 -3.80
CA CYS A 6 19.78 -2.96 -4.75
C CYS A 6 19.64 -4.48 -4.59
N ALA A 7 20.64 -5.16 -4.03
CA ALA A 7 20.65 -6.61 -3.87
C ALA A 7 19.95 -7.08 -2.57
N LEU A 8 19.90 -6.24 -1.54
CA LEU A 8 19.32 -6.61 -0.24
C LEU A 8 17.86 -7.09 -0.28
N PRO A 9 16.92 -6.46 -1.00
CA PRO A 9 15.54 -6.96 -1.05
C PRO A 9 15.45 -8.35 -1.72
N ILE A 10 16.24 -8.59 -2.76
CA ILE A 10 16.20 -9.83 -3.56
C ILE A 10 16.95 -10.99 -2.87
N SER A 11 17.97 -10.69 -2.08
CA SER A 11 18.68 -11.70 -1.28
C SER A 11 17.89 -12.14 -0.03
N GLY A 12 16.74 -11.54 0.23
CA GLY A 12 15.85 -11.92 1.31
C GLY A 12 16.17 -11.27 2.66
N GLY A 13 15.50 -11.75 3.70
CA GLY A 13 15.70 -11.27 5.09
C GLY A 13 14.81 -10.10 5.50
N VAL A 14 14.08 -9.47 4.57
CA VAL A 14 13.10 -8.43 4.91
C VAL A 14 11.95 -9.06 5.67
N LYS A 15 11.72 -8.59 6.90
CA LYS A 15 10.66 -9.08 7.78
C LYS A 15 9.32 -8.45 7.43
N ILE A 16 8.30 -9.27 7.35
CA ILE A 16 6.90 -8.90 7.13
C ILE A 16 6.14 -9.26 8.40
N ASN A 17 5.68 -8.26 9.12
CA ASN A 17 4.84 -8.46 10.30
C ASN A 17 3.40 -8.74 9.87
N THR A 18 2.84 -9.85 10.34
CA THR A 18 1.46 -10.24 10.08
C THR A 18 0.72 -10.41 11.41
N PRO A 19 -0.62 -10.40 11.41
CA PRO A 19 -1.39 -10.71 12.61
C PRO A 19 -1.12 -12.11 13.18
N PHE A 20 -0.48 -12.98 12.40
CA PHE A 20 -0.18 -14.38 12.77
C PHE A 20 1.27 -14.58 13.23
N GLY A 21 2.12 -13.56 13.13
CA GLY A 21 3.55 -13.58 13.44
C GLY A 21 4.40 -13.05 12.30
N VAL A 22 5.70 -13.32 12.34
CA VAL A 22 6.69 -12.76 11.41
C VAL A 22 6.99 -13.77 10.29
N LEU A 23 7.00 -13.28 9.07
CA LEU A 23 7.55 -13.95 7.88
C LEU A 23 8.75 -13.13 7.39
N ALA A 24 9.71 -13.79 6.74
CA ALA A 24 10.81 -13.11 6.07
C ALA A 24 10.84 -13.47 4.58
N GLY A 25 11.18 -12.50 3.74
CA GLY A 25 11.39 -12.73 2.32
C GLY A 25 12.50 -13.76 2.11
N ALA A 26 12.30 -14.70 1.20
CA ALA A 26 13.32 -15.69 0.83
C ALA A 26 14.40 -15.03 -0.04
N ASN A 27 15.59 -15.65 -0.06
CA ASN A 27 16.59 -15.35 -1.08
C ASN A 27 16.10 -15.86 -2.44
N ILE A 28 15.88 -14.96 -3.40
CA ILE A 28 15.47 -15.28 -4.76
C ILE A 28 16.57 -14.95 -5.80
N THR A 29 17.82 -14.76 -5.36
CA THR A 29 18.96 -14.67 -6.26
C THR A 29 19.28 -16.05 -6.87
N PRO A 30 20.00 -16.13 -7.99
CA PRO A 30 20.39 -17.41 -8.58
C PRO A 30 21.55 -18.11 -7.82
N ASP A 31 21.60 -17.95 -6.49
CA ASP A 31 22.47 -18.73 -5.63
C ASP A 31 21.91 -20.15 -5.50
N ARG A 32 22.79 -21.15 -5.67
CA ARG A 32 22.37 -22.55 -5.71
C ARG A 32 22.02 -23.15 -4.36
N GLU A 33 22.66 -22.67 -3.31
CA GLU A 33 22.49 -23.23 -1.97
C GLU A 33 21.36 -22.57 -1.20
N THR A 34 21.27 -21.24 -1.24
CA THR A 34 20.35 -20.47 -0.42
C THR A 34 19.27 -19.71 -1.20
N GLY A 35 19.42 -19.67 -2.54
CA GLY A 35 18.52 -18.99 -3.45
C GLY A 35 17.71 -19.93 -4.34
N ILE A 36 17.43 -19.48 -5.57
CA ILE A 36 16.66 -20.24 -6.55
C ILE A 36 17.51 -20.71 -7.75
N GLY A 37 18.85 -20.79 -7.59
CA GLY A 37 19.78 -21.14 -8.67
C GLY A 37 19.64 -22.58 -9.21
N ASP A 38 19.14 -23.51 -8.39
CA ASP A 38 18.87 -24.90 -8.78
C ASP A 38 17.41 -25.15 -9.18
N TRP A 39 16.58 -24.12 -9.22
CA TRP A 39 15.19 -24.26 -9.65
C TRP A 39 15.09 -24.37 -11.17
N SER A 40 14.13 -25.17 -11.62
CA SER A 40 13.67 -25.13 -13.01
C SER A 40 12.70 -23.96 -13.23
N TYR A 41 12.48 -23.59 -14.49
CA TYR A 41 11.43 -22.64 -14.84
C TYR A 41 10.05 -23.10 -14.33
N ASP A 42 9.75 -24.40 -14.38
CA ASP A 42 8.46 -24.91 -13.87
C ASP A 42 8.32 -24.77 -12.37
N ASP A 43 9.39 -24.92 -11.59
CA ASP A 43 9.40 -24.65 -10.15
C ASP A 43 9.09 -23.18 -9.86
N PHE A 44 9.77 -22.27 -10.58
CA PHE A 44 9.53 -20.84 -10.47
C PHE A 44 8.07 -20.48 -10.84
N ARG A 45 7.60 -20.98 -11.98
CA ARG A 45 6.23 -20.75 -12.43
C ARG A 45 5.20 -21.24 -11.39
N ARG A 46 5.38 -22.45 -10.83
CA ARG A 46 4.50 -22.98 -9.78
C ARG A 46 4.55 -22.15 -8.49
N ALA A 47 5.74 -21.70 -8.10
CA ALA A 47 5.86 -20.82 -6.95
C ALA A 47 5.08 -19.52 -7.16
N MET A 48 5.27 -18.86 -8.30
CA MET A 48 4.61 -17.60 -8.65
C MET A 48 3.10 -17.73 -8.83
N THR A 49 2.61 -18.80 -9.45
CA THR A 49 1.20 -18.89 -9.85
C THR A 49 0.35 -19.83 -9.00
N GLU A 50 0.96 -20.66 -8.17
CA GLU A 50 0.26 -21.66 -7.35
C GLU A 50 0.67 -21.63 -5.87
N GLY A 51 1.70 -20.84 -5.52
CA GLY A 51 2.24 -20.80 -4.16
C GLY A 51 2.84 -22.15 -3.72
N ILE A 52 3.52 -22.85 -4.65
CA ILE A 52 4.18 -24.15 -4.38
C ILE A 52 5.67 -24.01 -4.67
N GLY A 53 6.50 -24.08 -3.64
CA GLY A 53 7.96 -24.02 -3.78
C GLY A 53 8.57 -25.26 -4.46
N HIS A 54 9.85 -25.19 -4.80
CA HIS A 54 10.61 -26.26 -5.46
C HIS A 54 10.51 -27.61 -4.73
N ASP A 55 10.56 -27.60 -3.39
CA ASP A 55 10.44 -28.78 -2.53
C ASP A 55 8.99 -29.26 -2.33
N GLY A 56 8.03 -28.71 -3.07
CA GLY A 56 6.60 -29.01 -2.96
C GLY A 56 5.91 -28.38 -1.75
N LYS A 57 6.61 -27.62 -0.92
CA LYS A 57 6.03 -26.94 0.23
C LYS A 57 5.17 -25.75 -0.21
N ARG A 58 4.04 -25.55 0.48
CA ARG A 58 3.18 -24.40 0.27
C ARG A 58 3.85 -23.13 0.75
N LEU A 59 3.71 -22.05 -0.02
CA LEU A 59 4.16 -20.72 0.33
C LEU A 59 3.05 -19.98 1.08
N TYR A 60 3.44 -19.09 1.99
CA TYR A 60 2.49 -18.20 2.68
C TYR A 60 2.06 -17.07 1.75
N GLY A 61 0.85 -16.54 1.96
CA GLY A 61 0.26 -15.46 1.17
C GLY A 61 0.99 -14.10 1.26
N ALA A 62 2.01 -13.99 2.12
CA ALA A 62 2.95 -12.87 2.11
C ALA A 62 3.70 -12.75 0.77
N MET A 63 3.96 -13.86 0.09
CA MET A 63 4.24 -13.84 -1.34
C MET A 63 2.90 -13.77 -2.08
N PRO A 64 2.62 -12.73 -2.87
CA PRO A 64 1.30 -12.50 -3.44
C PRO A 64 1.00 -13.37 -4.68
N PHE A 65 1.22 -14.70 -4.57
CA PHE A 65 0.92 -15.65 -5.65
C PHE A 65 -0.55 -15.61 -6.06
N THR A 66 -1.45 -15.18 -5.15
CA THR A 66 -2.86 -14.95 -5.44
C THR A 66 -3.09 -13.86 -6.48
N ALA A 67 -2.19 -12.90 -6.59
CA ALA A 67 -2.16 -11.91 -7.65
C ALA A 67 -1.31 -12.40 -8.84
N TYR A 68 -0.14 -12.95 -8.59
CA TYR A 68 0.78 -13.39 -9.66
C TYR A 68 0.22 -14.52 -10.53
N THR A 69 -0.77 -15.28 -10.06
CA THR A 69 -1.50 -16.25 -10.89
C THR A 69 -2.14 -15.59 -12.13
N LYS A 70 -2.35 -14.25 -12.10
CA LYS A 70 -2.88 -13.47 -13.24
C LYS A 70 -1.82 -13.15 -14.30
N MET A 71 -0.55 -13.38 -14.04
CA MET A 71 0.54 -13.11 -14.99
C MET A 71 0.40 -13.96 -16.25
N SER A 72 0.81 -13.36 -17.38
CA SER A 72 0.94 -14.10 -18.64
C SER A 72 2.16 -15.02 -18.59
N GLU A 73 2.09 -16.11 -19.34
CA GLU A 73 3.23 -17.04 -19.48
C GLU A 73 4.48 -16.32 -19.97
N ARG A 74 4.32 -15.36 -20.90
CA ARG A 74 5.44 -14.57 -21.42
C ARG A 74 6.10 -13.72 -20.33
N ASP A 75 5.32 -13.00 -19.53
CA ASP A 75 5.88 -12.14 -18.47
C ASP A 75 6.57 -12.98 -17.38
N LEU A 76 6.07 -14.21 -17.12
CA LEU A 76 6.75 -15.16 -16.21
C LEU A 76 8.09 -15.61 -16.77
N GLN A 77 8.17 -15.93 -18.07
CA GLN A 77 9.41 -16.32 -18.75
C GLN A 77 10.42 -15.16 -18.79
N ASP A 78 9.95 -13.95 -19.11
CA ASP A 78 10.80 -12.75 -19.15
C ASP A 78 11.35 -12.44 -17.74
N LEU A 79 10.51 -12.55 -16.69
CA LEU A 79 10.94 -12.36 -15.29
C LEU A 79 11.95 -13.42 -14.86
N TRP A 80 11.71 -14.69 -15.20
CA TRP A 80 12.64 -15.78 -14.92
C TRP A 80 14.00 -15.54 -15.60
N ALA A 81 13.99 -15.22 -16.88
CA ALA A 81 15.21 -14.93 -17.64
C ALA A 81 15.99 -13.77 -17.01
N TRP A 82 15.30 -12.72 -16.58
CA TRP A 82 15.94 -11.59 -15.89
C TRP A 82 16.56 -12.00 -14.55
N ILE A 83 15.84 -12.75 -13.70
CA ILE A 83 16.34 -13.20 -12.40
C ILE A 83 17.64 -14.00 -12.58
N GLN A 84 17.74 -14.84 -13.61
CA GLN A 84 18.96 -15.65 -13.89
C GLN A 84 20.17 -14.79 -14.28
N THR A 85 19.99 -13.52 -14.64
CA THR A 85 21.09 -12.58 -14.92
C THR A 85 21.65 -11.90 -13.68
N LEU A 86 20.98 -12.04 -12.54
CA LEU A 86 21.38 -11.38 -11.30
C LEU A 86 22.61 -12.04 -10.70
N GLN A 87 23.36 -11.26 -9.90
CA GLN A 87 24.49 -11.80 -9.15
C GLN A 87 23.99 -12.76 -8.06
N PRO A 88 24.48 -14.00 -8.00
CA PRO A 88 24.22 -14.90 -6.88
C PRO A 88 24.73 -14.33 -5.57
N ILE A 89 23.90 -14.37 -4.53
CA ILE A 89 24.25 -13.92 -3.18
C ILE A 89 23.93 -15.06 -2.22
N HIS A 90 24.95 -15.58 -1.57
CA HIS A 90 24.76 -16.58 -0.53
C HIS A 90 24.20 -15.92 0.73
N HIS A 91 22.92 -16.18 1.05
CA HIS A 91 22.25 -15.66 2.23
C HIS A 91 21.17 -16.63 2.69
N GLU A 92 21.43 -17.31 3.79
CA GLU A 92 20.44 -18.19 4.43
C GLU A 92 19.43 -17.37 5.23
N VAL A 93 18.15 -17.57 4.96
CA VAL A 93 17.06 -16.82 5.61
C VAL A 93 16.07 -17.76 6.25
N GLU A 94 15.82 -17.58 7.54
CA GLU A 94 14.68 -18.22 8.23
C GLU A 94 13.37 -17.54 7.81
N THR A 95 12.72 -18.08 6.79
CA THR A 95 11.55 -17.47 6.15
C THR A 95 10.26 -17.60 6.95
N ASN A 96 10.17 -18.55 7.90
CA ASN A 96 8.97 -18.85 8.67
C ASN A 96 9.22 -18.74 10.16
N GLN A 97 8.92 -17.60 10.74
CA GLN A 97 9.01 -17.31 12.17
C GLN A 97 7.62 -17.23 12.83
N LEU A 98 6.62 -17.94 12.25
CA LEU A 98 5.28 -17.98 12.78
C LEU A 98 5.20 -18.92 14.00
N PRO A 99 4.45 -18.56 15.06
CA PRO A 99 4.19 -19.44 16.19
C PRO A 99 3.25 -20.59 15.78
N PHE A 100 3.27 -21.67 16.55
CA PHE A 100 2.26 -22.74 16.45
C PHE A 100 0.85 -22.16 16.75
N PRO A 101 -0.19 -22.51 15.99
CA PRO A 101 -0.23 -23.50 14.91
C PRO A 101 0.02 -22.94 13.50
N PHE A 102 0.29 -21.63 13.36
CA PHE A 102 0.40 -20.94 12.06
C PHE A 102 1.65 -21.34 11.25
N ASN A 103 2.64 -21.96 11.88
CA ASN A 103 3.83 -22.50 11.23
C ASN A 103 3.59 -23.82 10.49
N ILE A 104 2.40 -24.44 10.62
CA ILE A 104 2.06 -25.70 9.94
C ILE A 104 1.65 -25.42 8.50
N ARG A 105 2.57 -25.64 7.53
CA ARG A 105 2.33 -25.33 6.10
C ARG A 105 1.22 -26.15 5.44
N THR A 106 0.89 -27.34 5.97
CA THR A 106 -0.23 -28.15 5.45
C THR A 106 -1.59 -27.48 5.64
N SER A 107 -1.75 -26.61 6.64
CA SER A 107 -2.97 -25.81 6.82
C SER A 107 -3.24 -24.86 5.64
N LEU A 108 -2.20 -24.48 4.90
CA LEU A 108 -2.31 -23.63 3.71
C LEU A 108 -3.07 -24.30 2.55
N ILE A 109 -3.25 -25.63 2.57
CA ILE A 109 -4.10 -26.32 1.59
C ILE A 109 -5.55 -25.85 1.76
N ALA A 110 -6.06 -25.85 2.99
CA ALA A 110 -7.40 -25.38 3.29
C ALA A 110 -7.54 -23.86 3.07
N TRP A 111 -6.51 -23.11 3.43
CA TRP A 111 -6.47 -21.66 3.17
C TRP A 111 -6.56 -21.35 1.68
N ASN A 112 -5.76 -22.02 0.83
CA ASN A 112 -5.80 -21.86 -0.61
C ASN A 112 -7.16 -22.22 -1.19
N TRP A 113 -7.77 -23.30 -0.73
CA TRP A 113 -9.10 -23.70 -1.18
C TRP A 113 -10.18 -22.62 -0.90
N LEU A 114 -10.05 -21.90 0.21
CA LEU A 114 -10.99 -20.85 0.62
C LEU A 114 -10.71 -19.47 0.02
N ASN A 115 -9.43 -19.16 -0.25
CA ASN A 115 -9.00 -17.78 -0.51
C ASN A 115 -8.22 -17.59 -1.82
N PHE A 116 -8.00 -18.66 -2.60
CA PHE A 116 -7.21 -18.59 -3.81
C PHE A 116 -8.00 -19.03 -5.05
N ASP A 117 -8.22 -18.08 -5.94
CA ASP A 117 -8.80 -18.32 -7.26
C ASP A 117 -7.69 -18.32 -8.32
N LYS A 118 -7.23 -19.54 -8.66
CA LYS A 118 -6.17 -19.75 -9.65
C LYS A 118 -6.68 -19.45 -11.06
N GLY A 119 -5.94 -18.67 -11.81
CA GLY A 119 -6.20 -18.44 -13.24
C GLY A 119 -5.53 -17.19 -13.78
N THR A 120 -5.05 -17.30 -15.01
CA THR A 120 -4.44 -16.19 -15.75
C THR A 120 -5.48 -15.08 -16.00
N PHE A 121 -5.01 -13.84 -16.11
CA PHE A 121 -5.86 -12.71 -16.46
C PHE A 121 -6.57 -12.93 -17.82
N ILE A 122 -7.87 -12.70 -17.84
CA ILE A 122 -8.69 -12.77 -19.05
C ILE A 122 -9.16 -11.35 -19.37
N PRO A 123 -8.76 -10.78 -20.53
CA PRO A 123 -9.23 -9.47 -20.94
C PRO A 123 -10.75 -9.40 -21.10
N ASP A 124 -11.36 -8.31 -20.68
CA ASP A 124 -12.78 -8.02 -20.94
C ASP A 124 -12.92 -7.45 -22.36
N ALA A 125 -13.61 -8.20 -23.23
CA ALA A 125 -13.84 -7.81 -24.63
C ALA A 125 -14.71 -6.55 -24.78
N LYS A 126 -15.40 -6.11 -23.71
CA LYS A 126 -16.24 -4.90 -23.71
C LYS A 126 -15.44 -3.64 -23.32
N LYS A 127 -14.20 -3.80 -22.87
CA LYS A 127 -13.33 -2.72 -22.42
C LYS A 127 -12.22 -2.44 -23.43
N SER A 128 -11.66 -1.23 -23.37
CA SER A 128 -10.53 -0.86 -24.22
C SER A 128 -9.28 -1.68 -23.93
N ALA A 129 -8.34 -1.72 -24.87
CA ALA A 129 -7.04 -2.35 -24.67
C ALA A 129 -6.27 -1.68 -23.51
N GLU A 130 -6.36 -0.36 -23.38
CA GLU A 130 -5.74 0.41 -22.30
C GLU A 130 -6.33 0.02 -20.93
N TRP A 131 -7.66 -0.06 -20.83
CA TRP A 131 -8.30 -0.51 -19.60
C TRP A 131 -7.88 -1.93 -19.22
N ASN A 132 -7.87 -2.86 -20.19
CA ASN A 132 -7.45 -4.24 -19.97
C ASN A 132 -5.98 -4.34 -19.55
N ARG A 133 -5.10 -3.50 -20.11
CA ARG A 133 -3.70 -3.42 -19.67
C ARG A 133 -3.61 -2.93 -18.22
N GLY A 134 -4.37 -1.91 -17.85
CA GLY A 134 -4.46 -1.41 -16.49
C GLY A 134 -4.98 -2.46 -15.51
N ALA A 135 -6.04 -3.16 -15.88
CA ALA A 135 -6.61 -4.26 -15.09
C ALA A 135 -5.58 -5.38 -14.84
N TYR A 136 -4.86 -5.78 -15.87
CA TYR A 136 -3.78 -6.76 -15.80
C TYR A 136 -2.68 -6.33 -14.82
N LEU A 137 -2.23 -5.09 -14.94
CA LEU A 137 -1.18 -4.54 -14.06
C LEU A 137 -1.64 -4.47 -12.61
N VAL A 138 -2.84 -3.96 -12.35
CA VAL A 138 -3.37 -3.77 -10.99
C VAL A 138 -3.65 -5.11 -10.30
N GLN A 139 -4.22 -6.08 -11.03
CA GLN A 139 -4.62 -7.38 -10.48
C GLN A 139 -3.46 -8.40 -10.41
N GLY A 140 -2.48 -8.27 -11.30
CA GLY A 140 -1.36 -9.20 -11.45
C GLY A 140 -0.03 -8.58 -11.00
N LEU A 141 0.74 -8.04 -11.94
CA LEU A 141 2.13 -7.59 -11.73
C LEU A 141 2.31 -6.56 -10.62
N GLY A 142 1.42 -5.57 -10.57
CA GLY A 142 1.46 -4.51 -9.55
C GLY A 142 0.81 -4.92 -8.23
N HIS A 143 0.07 -6.03 -8.19
CA HIS A 143 -0.63 -6.62 -7.03
C HIS A 143 -1.22 -5.61 -6.04
N CYS A 144 -1.78 -4.51 -6.55
CA CYS A 144 -2.29 -3.39 -5.73
C CYS A 144 -3.34 -3.86 -4.70
N GLY A 145 -4.16 -4.86 -5.08
CA GLY A 145 -5.15 -5.47 -4.20
C GLY A 145 -4.54 -6.09 -2.94
N THR A 146 -3.29 -6.54 -2.96
CA THR A 146 -2.63 -7.15 -1.79
C THR A 146 -2.63 -6.21 -0.58
N CYS A 147 -2.43 -4.91 -0.79
CA CYS A 147 -2.48 -3.90 0.27
C CYS A 147 -3.81 -3.15 0.33
N HIS A 148 -4.47 -2.94 -0.83
CA HIS A 148 -5.64 -2.08 -0.92
C HIS A 148 -6.99 -2.80 -0.88
N THR A 149 -7.02 -4.12 -0.64
CA THR A 149 -8.26 -4.90 -0.50
C THR A 149 -8.44 -5.37 0.94
N SER A 150 -9.63 -5.13 1.49
CA SER A 150 -9.98 -5.58 2.83
C SER A 150 -9.80 -7.10 2.99
N LYS A 151 -9.27 -7.52 4.14
CA LYS A 151 -9.01 -8.94 4.43
C LYS A 151 -10.15 -9.56 5.24
N ASN A 152 -10.33 -10.86 5.07
CA ASN A 152 -11.15 -11.66 5.98
C ASN A 152 -10.33 -12.08 7.22
N PHE A 153 -10.94 -12.77 8.17
CA PHE A 153 -10.29 -13.18 9.43
C PHE A 153 -9.15 -14.19 9.25
N LEU A 154 -9.03 -14.82 8.07
CA LEU A 154 -7.92 -15.70 7.70
C LEU A 154 -6.82 -14.96 6.89
N GLY A 155 -6.93 -13.64 6.71
CA GLY A 155 -5.98 -12.85 5.94
C GLY A 155 -6.15 -12.94 4.41
N GLY A 156 -7.18 -13.62 3.91
CA GLY A 156 -7.52 -13.67 2.49
C GLY A 156 -8.26 -12.40 2.03
N ASP A 157 -8.14 -12.08 0.74
CA ASP A 157 -8.82 -10.92 0.15
C ASP A 157 -10.35 -11.13 0.11
N LYS A 158 -11.11 -10.09 0.46
CA LYS A 158 -12.56 -10.04 0.23
C LYS A 158 -12.79 -9.58 -1.21
N GLY A 159 -13.13 -10.49 -2.11
CA GLY A 159 -13.29 -10.20 -3.54
C GLY A 159 -14.39 -9.18 -3.88
N ASP A 160 -15.46 -9.12 -3.07
CA ASP A 160 -16.52 -8.12 -3.15
C ASP A 160 -16.05 -6.71 -2.74
N ARG A 161 -14.94 -6.63 -2.00
CA ARG A 161 -14.31 -5.40 -1.49
C ARG A 161 -12.96 -5.10 -2.15
N PHE A 162 -12.75 -5.57 -3.38
CA PHE A 162 -11.51 -5.34 -4.12
C PHE A 162 -11.20 -3.85 -4.23
N LEU A 163 -9.98 -3.45 -3.81
CA LEU A 163 -9.48 -2.08 -3.75
C LEU A 163 -10.24 -1.12 -2.81
N SER A 164 -11.01 -1.62 -1.85
CA SER A 164 -11.79 -0.79 -0.90
C SER A 164 -10.98 -0.24 0.27
N GLY A 165 -9.67 -0.47 0.30
CA GLY A 165 -8.79 -0.12 1.41
C GLY A 165 -8.63 -1.24 2.43
N SER A 166 -7.50 -1.24 3.14
CA SER A 166 -7.16 -2.22 4.18
C SER A 166 -6.03 -1.72 5.08
N GLU A 167 -5.91 -2.31 6.26
CA GLU A 167 -4.74 -2.12 7.12
C GLU A 167 -3.58 -2.99 6.64
N VAL A 168 -2.38 -2.42 6.61
CA VAL A 168 -1.14 -3.09 6.24
C VAL A 168 0.04 -2.48 7.01
N GLU A 169 0.77 -3.31 7.76
CA GLU A 169 1.99 -2.92 8.49
C GLU A 169 1.83 -1.64 9.34
N GLY A 170 0.71 -1.52 10.03
CA GLY A 170 0.40 -0.34 10.87
C GLY A 170 0.05 0.93 10.08
N TRP A 171 -0.21 0.82 8.77
CA TRP A 171 -0.76 1.86 7.92
C TRP A 171 -2.15 1.47 7.43
N TYR A 172 -2.91 2.44 7.01
CA TYR A 172 -4.14 2.21 6.27
C TYR A 172 -3.91 2.52 4.79
N ALA A 173 -3.90 1.49 3.95
CA ALA A 173 -3.89 1.62 2.50
C ALA A 173 -5.29 2.06 2.04
N PRO A 174 -5.45 3.23 1.38
CA PRO A 174 -6.75 3.81 1.12
C PRO A 174 -7.56 3.06 0.06
N ASN A 175 -8.86 3.39 0.01
CA ASN A 175 -9.76 3.01 -1.07
C ASN A 175 -9.26 3.58 -2.41
N LEU A 176 -9.06 2.71 -3.41
CA LEU A 176 -8.67 3.07 -4.79
C LEU A 176 -9.86 3.03 -5.77
N GLY A 177 -11.08 2.81 -5.29
CA GLY A 177 -12.30 2.83 -6.09
C GLY A 177 -12.63 4.23 -6.61
N ALA A 178 -13.68 4.32 -7.43
CA ALA A 178 -14.12 5.57 -8.06
C ALA A 178 -14.97 6.47 -7.15
N ASP A 179 -15.04 6.18 -5.85
CA ASP A 179 -15.74 7.01 -4.87
C ASP A 179 -15.16 8.42 -4.82
N ALA A 180 -16.05 9.42 -4.80
CA ALA A 180 -15.63 10.81 -4.70
C ALA A 180 -15.27 11.22 -3.26
N HIS A 181 -15.77 10.49 -2.25
CA HIS A 181 -15.57 10.81 -0.84
C HIS A 181 -14.30 10.17 -0.26
N THR A 182 -14.12 8.86 -0.44
CA THR A 182 -13.00 8.09 0.12
C THR A 182 -12.05 7.53 -0.95
N GLY A 183 -12.49 7.44 -2.22
CA GLY A 183 -11.72 6.85 -3.31
C GLY A 183 -11.03 7.87 -4.21
N LEU A 184 -10.68 7.43 -5.42
CA LEU A 184 -9.97 8.24 -6.41
C LEU A 184 -10.90 9.03 -7.33
N GLY A 185 -12.21 9.11 -7.03
CA GLY A 185 -13.20 9.79 -7.89
C GLY A 185 -12.85 11.25 -8.20
N LYS A 186 -12.28 11.99 -7.24
CA LYS A 186 -11.82 13.39 -7.42
C LYS A 186 -10.45 13.53 -8.08
N TRP A 187 -9.65 12.46 -8.15
CA TRP A 187 -8.33 12.50 -8.78
C TRP A 187 -8.50 12.50 -10.30
N THR A 188 -7.69 13.27 -11.00
CA THR A 188 -7.56 13.12 -12.46
C THR A 188 -6.65 11.93 -12.79
N GLN A 189 -6.63 11.51 -14.06
CA GLN A 189 -5.68 10.50 -14.50
C GLN A 189 -4.23 10.97 -14.29
N GLU A 190 -3.97 12.25 -14.53
CA GLU A 190 -2.66 12.88 -14.33
C GLU A 190 -2.27 12.90 -12.83
N ASP A 191 -3.23 13.08 -11.92
CA ASP A 191 -2.95 12.98 -10.47
C ASP A 191 -2.48 11.55 -10.11
N ILE A 192 -3.11 10.50 -10.68
CA ILE A 192 -2.73 9.10 -10.46
C ILE A 192 -1.36 8.81 -11.06
N VAL A 193 -1.14 9.19 -12.32
CA VAL A 193 0.14 9.01 -13.02
C VAL A 193 1.28 9.72 -12.27
N SER A 194 1.07 10.99 -11.89
CA SER A 194 2.06 11.77 -11.13
C SER A 194 2.40 11.08 -9.80
N TYR A 195 1.39 10.61 -9.07
CA TYR A 195 1.59 9.95 -7.79
C TYR A 195 2.38 8.64 -7.94
N LEU A 196 2.04 7.81 -8.90
CA LEU A 196 2.74 6.53 -9.15
C LEU A 196 4.18 6.75 -9.65
N ARG A 197 4.42 7.81 -10.44
CA ARG A 197 5.76 8.11 -10.98
C ARG A 197 6.67 8.83 -9.98
N THR A 198 6.12 9.77 -9.22
CA THR A 198 6.95 10.69 -8.41
C THR A 198 6.67 10.59 -6.91
N GLY A 199 5.66 9.81 -6.52
CA GLY A 199 5.17 9.74 -5.14
C GLY A 199 4.39 10.97 -4.70
N VAL A 200 4.09 11.92 -5.59
CA VAL A 200 3.49 13.20 -5.22
C VAL A 200 2.42 13.64 -6.22
N ASN A 201 1.31 14.11 -5.68
CA ASN A 201 0.34 14.93 -6.41
C ASN A 201 -0.23 15.98 -5.45
N ARG A 202 -1.32 16.67 -5.84
CA ARG A 202 -1.94 17.71 -5.01
C ARG A 202 -2.56 17.17 -3.71
N TYR A 203 -3.00 15.91 -3.67
CA TYR A 203 -3.69 15.30 -2.54
C TYR A 203 -2.77 14.53 -1.59
N ALA A 204 -1.67 13.99 -2.11
CA ALA A 204 -0.89 13.01 -1.38
C ALA A 204 0.61 13.10 -1.67
N ILE A 205 1.37 12.68 -0.67
CA ILE A 205 2.79 12.36 -0.76
C ILE A 205 2.94 10.92 -0.26
N ALA A 206 3.54 10.06 -1.10
CA ALA A 206 3.75 8.66 -0.75
C ALA A 206 4.72 8.54 0.43
N SER A 207 4.30 7.78 1.42
CA SER A 207 5.07 7.48 2.64
C SER A 207 4.82 6.03 3.08
N GLY A 208 5.65 5.53 3.99
CA GLY A 208 5.56 4.14 4.45
C GLY A 208 5.65 3.14 3.29
N PRO A 209 4.92 2.01 3.33
CA PRO A 209 4.99 0.97 2.30
C PRO A 209 4.72 1.46 0.87
N MET A 210 3.84 2.48 0.72
CA MET A 210 3.58 3.05 -0.60
C MET A 210 4.78 3.85 -1.15
N ALA A 211 5.60 4.45 -0.28
CA ALA A 211 6.85 5.08 -0.70
C ALA A 211 7.83 4.05 -1.29
N ASP A 212 7.91 2.86 -0.69
CA ASP A 212 8.75 1.77 -1.20
C ASP A 212 8.22 1.22 -2.53
N ALA A 213 6.89 1.08 -2.67
CA ALA A 213 6.27 0.69 -3.94
C ALA A 213 6.59 1.70 -5.07
N VAL A 214 6.58 2.99 -4.79
CA VAL A 214 6.99 4.01 -5.78
C VAL A 214 8.49 3.94 -6.05
N ARG A 215 9.32 3.95 -4.99
CA ARG A 215 10.79 3.99 -5.11
C ARG A 215 11.36 2.81 -5.88
N HIS A 216 10.86 1.60 -5.59
CA HIS A 216 11.44 0.37 -6.12
C HIS A 216 10.69 -0.19 -7.33
N SER A 217 9.53 0.35 -7.68
CA SER A 217 8.71 -0.19 -8.77
C SER A 217 8.12 0.89 -9.67
N THR A 218 7.03 1.57 -9.25
CA THR A 218 6.19 2.33 -10.18
C THR A 218 6.86 3.52 -10.83
N GLN A 219 7.89 4.13 -10.23
CA GLN A 219 8.64 5.20 -10.86
C GLN A 219 9.32 4.79 -12.18
N TYR A 220 9.62 3.48 -12.36
CA TYR A 220 10.28 2.92 -13.55
C TYR A 220 9.30 2.41 -14.59
N TRP A 221 7.98 2.44 -14.30
CA TRP A 221 6.98 1.98 -15.23
C TRP A 221 6.88 2.92 -16.44
N ARG A 222 6.54 2.36 -17.60
CA ARG A 222 6.31 3.16 -18.79
C ARG A 222 5.11 4.07 -18.60
N GLU A 223 5.13 5.22 -19.29
CA GLU A 223 4.04 6.19 -19.22
C GLU A 223 2.71 5.57 -19.64
N GLU A 224 2.72 4.75 -20.70
CA GLU A 224 1.55 4.02 -21.16
C GLU A 224 0.96 3.07 -20.11
N ASP A 225 1.81 2.39 -19.33
CA ASP A 225 1.37 1.49 -18.26
C ASP A 225 0.78 2.28 -17.07
N LEU A 226 1.38 3.40 -16.71
CA LEU A 226 0.84 4.27 -15.67
C LEU A 226 -0.52 4.86 -16.08
N ARG A 227 -0.69 5.25 -17.35
CA ARG A 227 -1.98 5.72 -17.90
C ARG A 227 -3.01 4.60 -17.92
N ALA A 228 -2.63 3.41 -18.33
CA ALA A 228 -3.49 2.23 -18.31
C ALA A 228 -4.01 1.93 -16.90
N VAL A 229 -3.12 1.98 -15.88
CA VAL A 229 -3.54 1.85 -14.47
C VAL A 229 -4.51 2.95 -14.07
N ALA A 230 -4.23 4.21 -14.43
CA ALA A 230 -5.12 5.33 -14.13
C ALA A 230 -6.50 5.15 -14.79
N THR A 231 -6.55 4.71 -16.06
CA THR A 231 -7.80 4.41 -16.79
C THR A 231 -8.61 3.31 -16.07
N PHE A 232 -7.95 2.22 -15.66
CA PHE A 232 -8.62 1.15 -14.92
C PHE A 232 -9.17 1.63 -13.57
N LEU A 233 -8.39 2.36 -12.78
CA LEU A 233 -8.79 2.84 -11.45
C LEU A 233 -9.92 3.88 -11.53
N LYS A 234 -9.93 4.74 -12.55
CA LYS A 234 -11.01 5.73 -12.77
C LYS A 234 -12.36 5.10 -13.13
N GLU A 235 -12.36 3.92 -13.69
CA GLU A 235 -13.55 3.12 -13.99
C GLU A 235 -13.80 2.03 -12.91
N GLY A 236 -13.09 2.11 -11.78
CA GLY A 236 -13.22 1.18 -10.68
C GLY A 236 -14.61 1.19 -10.04
N LYS A 237 -14.91 0.14 -9.27
CA LYS A 237 -16.16 0.09 -8.50
C LYS A 237 -16.19 1.19 -7.45
N THR A 238 -17.37 1.74 -7.21
CA THR A 238 -17.65 2.49 -6.00
C THR A 238 -17.98 1.52 -4.87
N HIS A 239 -17.53 1.84 -3.68
CA HIS A 239 -17.87 1.11 -2.47
C HIS A 239 -18.80 2.01 -1.66
N ASP A 240 -20.11 1.81 -1.79
CA ASP A 240 -21.15 2.64 -1.15
C ASP A 240 -20.92 2.69 0.37
N GLU A 241 -20.19 3.69 0.80
CA GLU A 241 -19.98 4.01 2.21
C GLU A 241 -20.85 5.21 2.56
N GLU A 242 -21.54 5.12 3.69
CA GLU A 242 -22.31 6.24 4.21
C GLU A 242 -21.38 7.41 4.53
N VAL A 243 -21.64 8.57 3.93
CA VAL A 243 -20.87 9.79 4.20
C VAL A 243 -21.33 10.37 5.53
N PRO A 244 -20.48 10.44 6.55
CA PRO A 244 -20.85 11.03 7.83
C PRO A 244 -21.24 12.50 7.69
N GLN A 245 -22.06 12.99 8.61
CA GLN A 245 -22.26 14.43 8.73
C GLN A 245 -21.06 15.05 9.44
N PRO A 246 -20.52 16.18 8.93
CA PRO A 246 -19.44 16.88 9.60
C PRO A 246 -19.84 17.33 11.00
N LEU A 247 -18.91 17.31 11.94
CA LEU A 247 -19.15 17.88 13.27
C LEU A 247 -19.43 19.37 13.20
N ALA A 248 -20.31 19.85 14.09
CA ALA A 248 -20.59 21.27 14.21
C ALA A 248 -19.34 22.05 14.67
N ALA A 249 -19.11 23.23 14.13
CA ALA A 249 -17.99 24.09 14.54
C ALA A 249 -18.01 24.45 16.04
N SER A 250 -19.19 24.35 16.69
CA SER A 250 -19.37 24.56 18.13
C SER A 250 -18.90 23.40 19.00
N ASP A 251 -18.64 22.22 18.44
CA ASP A 251 -18.07 21.07 19.17
C ASP A 251 -16.70 21.45 19.75
N ASP A 252 -16.43 21.08 21.00
CA ASP A 252 -15.21 21.51 21.70
C ASP A 252 -13.95 20.91 21.08
N ARG A 253 -14.02 19.71 20.49
CA ARG A 253 -12.92 19.10 19.72
C ARG A 253 -12.60 19.92 18.48
N MET A 254 -13.62 20.46 17.80
CA MET A 254 -13.45 21.32 16.63
C MET A 254 -12.80 22.65 17.01
N LYS A 255 -13.19 23.26 18.13
CA LYS A 255 -12.57 24.51 18.62
C LYS A 255 -11.11 24.33 18.99
N LEU A 256 -10.80 23.28 19.80
CA LEU A 256 -9.44 22.95 20.18
C LEU A 256 -8.60 22.60 18.95
N GLY A 257 -9.12 21.76 18.07
CA GLY A 257 -8.45 21.36 16.84
C GLY A 257 -8.13 22.54 15.93
N ALA A 258 -9.06 23.50 15.79
CA ALA A 258 -8.84 24.72 15.01
C ALA A 258 -7.69 25.57 15.56
N GLN A 259 -7.60 25.74 16.89
CA GLN A 259 -6.51 26.49 17.53
C GLN A 259 -5.16 25.81 17.29
N ILE A 260 -5.10 24.47 17.44
CA ILE A 260 -3.87 23.72 17.20
C ILE A 260 -3.47 23.79 15.74
N TYR A 261 -4.44 23.62 14.82
CA TYR A 261 -4.20 23.73 13.39
C TYR A 261 -3.59 25.06 13.00
N GLU A 262 -4.17 26.16 13.46
CA GLU A 262 -3.68 27.51 13.21
C GLU A 262 -2.24 27.68 13.74
N ALA A 263 -1.96 27.20 14.95
CA ALA A 263 -0.67 27.39 15.60
C ALA A 263 0.45 26.49 15.05
N LYS A 264 0.14 25.29 14.53
CA LYS A 264 1.13 24.26 14.23
C LYS A 264 1.11 23.74 12.78
N CYS A 265 0.01 23.89 12.06
CA CYS A 265 -0.19 23.22 10.77
C CYS A 265 -0.39 24.21 9.61
N SER A 266 -1.01 25.37 9.88
CA SER A 266 -1.44 26.33 8.86
C SER A 266 -0.29 26.93 8.07
N ALA A 267 0.90 27.04 8.67
CA ALA A 267 2.10 27.55 7.99
C ALA A 267 2.50 26.75 6.74
N CYS A 268 2.30 25.42 6.77
CA CYS A 268 2.58 24.53 5.64
C CYS A 268 1.30 24.19 4.85
N HIS A 269 0.22 23.85 5.55
CA HIS A 269 -1.01 23.41 4.90
C HIS A 269 -2.00 24.53 4.55
N SER A 270 -1.63 25.79 4.79
CA SER A 270 -2.41 27.03 4.65
C SER A 270 -3.66 27.06 5.55
N PRO A 271 -4.20 28.23 5.92
CA PRO A 271 -5.36 28.34 6.82
C PRO A 271 -6.62 27.62 6.31
N GLY A 272 -6.80 27.54 4.98
CA GLY A 272 -7.93 26.83 4.35
C GLY A 272 -7.64 25.37 3.98
N GLY A 273 -6.56 24.78 4.46
CA GLY A 273 -6.20 23.39 4.16
C GLY A 273 -5.82 23.13 2.70
N ARG A 274 -5.48 24.16 1.92
CA ARG A 274 -5.20 24.04 0.47
C ARG A 274 -3.80 23.50 0.18
N GLY A 275 -2.88 23.59 1.15
CA GLY A 275 -1.50 23.20 1.00
C GLY A 275 -0.76 24.02 -0.06
N GLU A 276 0.33 23.45 -0.56
CA GLU A 276 1.10 23.99 -1.71
C GLU A 276 1.39 22.84 -2.67
N ARG A 277 1.03 23.04 -3.92
CA ARG A 277 1.10 21.99 -4.95
C ARG A 277 2.50 21.35 -5.00
N ASN A 278 2.53 20.04 -4.93
CA ASN A 278 3.74 19.20 -4.97
C ASN A 278 4.72 19.38 -3.79
N ILE A 279 4.39 20.18 -2.78
CA ILE A 279 5.23 20.39 -1.60
C ILE A 279 4.47 20.01 -0.33
N PHE A 280 3.27 20.59 -0.14
CA PHE A 280 2.41 20.31 1.01
C PHE A 280 1.05 19.83 0.51
N PRO A 281 0.65 18.60 0.81
CA PRO A 281 -0.60 18.06 0.28
C PRO A 281 -1.81 18.90 0.74
N GLN A 282 -2.77 19.03 -0.17
CA GLN A 282 -4.08 19.61 0.12
C GLN A 282 -4.82 18.74 1.15
N LEU A 283 -5.30 19.33 2.22
CA LEU A 283 -6.14 18.68 3.23
C LEU A 283 -7.65 18.89 2.93
N ALA A 284 -7.99 20.04 2.32
CA ALA A 284 -9.37 20.38 1.98
C ALA A 284 -9.97 19.43 0.94
N SER A 285 -11.18 18.93 1.19
CA SER A 285 -11.91 18.03 0.27
C SER A 285 -11.03 16.85 -0.22
N ASN A 286 -10.21 16.31 0.65
CA ASN A 286 -9.24 15.28 0.31
C ASN A 286 -9.79 13.88 0.65
N PRO A 287 -9.94 12.98 -0.33
CA PRO A 287 -10.44 11.63 -0.09
C PRO A 287 -9.58 10.81 0.90
N LEU A 288 -8.28 11.08 0.99
CA LEU A 288 -7.40 10.39 1.93
C LEU A 288 -7.64 10.81 3.39
N ILE A 289 -8.12 12.03 3.60
CA ILE A 289 -8.52 12.53 4.93
C ILE A 289 -9.85 11.91 5.37
N ASN A 290 -10.70 11.56 4.41
CA ASN A 290 -12.04 11.02 4.64
C ASN A 290 -12.06 9.49 4.82
N GLN A 291 -10.93 8.81 4.78
CA GLN A 291 -10.90 7.35 4.98
C GLN A 291 -11.57 6.97 6.30
N PRO A 292 -12.27 5.83 6.37
CA PRO A 292 -12.95 5.40 7.61
C PRO A 292 -11.95 5.17 8.75
N ASN A 293 -10.74 4.75 8.43
CA ASN A 293 -9.66 4.51 9.39
C ASN A 293 -8.64 5.66 9.38
N ALA A 294 -8.33 6.20 10.55
CA ALA A 294 -7.42 7.34 10.70
C ALA A 294 -5.97 6.95 11.02
N THR A 295 -5.62 5.66 11.07
CA THR A 295 -4.30 5.17 11.48
C THR A 295 -3.15 5.87 10.77
N SER A 296 -3.20 5.96 9.42
CA SER A 296 -2.15 6.65 8.66
C SER A 296 -2.03 8.13 9.01
N LEU A 297 -3.13 8.83 9.26
CA LEU A 297 -3.11 10.24 9.65
C LEU A 297 -2.52 10.41 11.06
N ILE A 298 -2.92 9.57 12.00
CA ILE A 298 -2.38 9.56 13.36
C ILE A 298 -0.87 9.30 13.32
N ARG A 299 -0.45 8.31 12.55
CA ARG A 299 0.97 7.95 12.38
C ARG A 299 1.79 9.11 11.82
N VAL A 300 1.31 9.72 10.73
CA VAL A 300 1.99 10.87 10.09
C VAL A 300 2.09 12.06 11.03
N VAL A 301 1.06 12.39 11.80
CA VAL A 301 1.12 13.50 12.75
C VAL A 301 1.97 13.16 13.95
N SER A 302 1.87 11.94 14.49
CA SER A 302 2.61 11.54 15.70
C SER A 302 4.11 11.37 15.45
N ALA A 303 4.47 10.58 14.44
CA ALA A 303 5.87 10.21 14.15
C ALA A 303 6.54 11.08 13.09
N GLY A 304 5.78 11.96 12.44
CA GLY A 304 6.24 12.63 11.24
C GLY A 304 6.26 11.69 10.04
N SER A 305 6.60 12.25 8.89
CA SER A 305 6.72 11.48 7.66
C SER A 305 7.71 12.13 6.71
N ARG A 306 8.45 11.31 5.99
CA ARG A 306 9.25 11.73 4.85
C ARG A 306 8.67 11.11 3.60
N GLY A 307 8.41 11.94 2.58
CA GLY A 307 7.99 11.48 1.28
C GLY A 307 9.07 10.66 0.58
N VAL A 308 8.67 9.97 -0.48
CA VAL A 308 9.61 9.24 -1.33
C VAL A 308 10.45 10.20 -2.18
N ASP A 309 11.72 9.86 -2.31
CA ASP A 309 12.62 10.38 -3.33
C ASP A 309 12.60 9.47 -4.56
N THR A 310 12.55 10.06 -5.73
CA THR A 310 12.54 9.37 -7.03
C THR A 310 13.55 10.02 -7.98
N ASP A 311 13.88 9.35 -9.10
CA ASP A 311 14.79 9.90 -10.10
C ASP A 311 14.27 11.24 -10.66
N ALA A 312 12.94 11.34 -10.86
CA ALA A 312 12.31 12.58 -11.32
C ALA A 312 12.20 13.65 -10.22
N ARG A 313 12.34 13.25 -8.95
CA ARG A 313 12.20 14.11 -7.77
C ARG A 313 13.13 13.65 -6.65
N PRO A 314 14.41 14.03 -6.70
CA PRO A 314 15.43 13.53 -5.78
C PRO A 314 15.33 14.09 -4.36
N THR A 315 14.49 15.11 -4.12
CA THR A 315 14.26 15.69 -2.80
C THR A 315 12.85 15.44 -2.34
N ALA A 316 12.70 14.74 -1.20
CA ALA A 316 11.41 14.44 -0.62
C ALA A 316 11.05 15.46 0.47
N PRO A 317 9.82 16.02 0.46
CA PRO A 317 9.35 16.85 1.55
C PRO A 317 9.15 15.99 2.82
N ALA A 318 9.27 16.63 3.97
CA ALA A 318 9.08 15.97 5.25
C ALA A 318 8.08 16.73 6.12
N MET A 319 7.26 16.00 6.85
CA MET A 319 6.40 16.52 7.90
C MET A 319 7.04 16.20 9.25
N PRO A 320 7.20 17.16 10.16
CA PRO A 320 7.79 16.93 11.48
C PRO A 320 6.88 16.06 12.35
N ALA A 321 7.49 15.35 13.33
CA ALA A 321 6.76 14.62 14.35
C ALA A 321 6.20 15.57 15.44
N PHE A 322 4.96 15.33 15.84
CA PHE A 322 4.31 16.13 16.87
C PHE A 322 4.07 15.40 18.20
N ALA A 323 4.35 14.09 18.31
CA ALA A 323 4.12 13.34 19.55
C ALA A 323 4.94 13.86 20.77
N GLY A 324 6.03 14.60 20.54
CA GLY A 324 6.80 15.26 21.60
C GLY A 324 6.33 16.68 21.93
N VAL A 325 5.34 17.22 21.18
CA VAL A 325 4.86 18.60 21.28
C VAL A 325 3.38 18.65 21.64
N LEU A 326 2.60 17.69 21.17
CA LEU A 326 1.16 17.55 21.38
C LEU A 326 0.89 16.26 22.14
N ASP A 327 -0.01 16.31 23.11
CA ASP A 327 -0.54 15.12 23.77
C ASP A 327 -1.57 14.39 22.90
N ASP A 328 -2.08 13.25 23.38
CA ASP A 328 -2.99 12.39 22.59
C ASP A 328 -4.34 13.06 22.35
N GLU A 329 -4.85 13.87 23.29
CA GLU A 329 -6.09 14.62 23.12
C GLU A 329 -5.94 15.74 22.10
N GLN A 330 -4.81 16.43 22.10
CA GLN A 330 -4.48 17.50 21.15
C GLN A 330 -4.31 16.96 19.72
N ILE A 331 -3.63 15.81 19.56
CA ILE A 331 -3.51 15.14 18.24
C ILE A 331 -4.89 14.70 17.77
N ALA A 332 -5.69 14.08 18.63
CA ALA A 332 -7.06 13.66 18.31
C ALA A 332 -7.94 14.85 17.89
N ALA A 333 -7.85 15.98 18.60
CA ALA A 333 -8.62 17.18 18.30
C ALA A 333 -8.23 17.80 16.96
N VAL A 334 -6.94 17.97 16.66
CA VAL A 334 -6.50 18.55 15.37
C VAL A 334 -6.84 17.64 14.20
N LEU A 335 -6.72 16.31 14.36
CA LEU A 335 -7.13 15.36 13.32
C LEU A 335 -8.66 15.36 13.12
N THR A 336 -9.44 15.44 14.20
CA THR A 336 -10.90 15.59 14.13
C THR A 336 -11.28 16.87 13.38
N TYR A 337 -10.62 17.99 13.67
CA TYR A 337 -10.83 19.26 12.97
C TYR A 337 -10.53 19.14 11.47
N VAL A 338 -9.38 18.59 11.09
CA VAL A 338 -8.99 18.40 9.67
C VAL A 338 -9.99 17.49 8.95
N ARG A 339 -10.44 16.43 9.61
CA ARG A 339 -11.39 15.45 9.06
C ARG A 339 -12.83 15.98 8.95
N ASN A 340 -13.13 17.13 9.53
CA ASN A 340 -14.48 17.72 9.54
C ASN A 340 -14.50 19.19 9.05
N SER A 341 -13.45 19.63 8.36
CA SER A 341 -13.31 20.98 7.84
C SER A 341 -13.13 20.99 6.33
N TRP A 342 -13.41 22.11 5.70
CA TRP A 342 -13.14 22.42 4.28
C TRP A 342 -13.68 21.38 3.29
N GLY A 343 -14.86 20.84 3.57
CA GLY A 343 -15.54 19.83 2.73
C GLY A 343 -15.10 18.39 3.00
N ASN A 344 -14.35 18.15 4.07
CA ASN A 344 -14.16 16.81 4.63
C ASN A 344 -15.32 16.48 5.58
N ALA A 345 -15.63 15.18 5.66
CA ALA A 345 -16.64 14.63 6.57
C ALA A 345 -16.24 13.19 6.92
N ALA A 346 -15.68 12.99 8.11
CA ALA A 346 -15.26 11.67 8.55
C ALA A 346 -15.40 11.53 10.09
N ALA A 347 -15.42 10.30 10.57
CA ALA A 347 -15.53 10.03 11.99
C ALA A 347 -14.44 10.76 12.79
N PRO A 348 -14.77 11.30 13.99
CA PRO A 348 -13.78 11.92 14.86
C PRO A 348 -12.72 10.91 15.31
N VAL A 349 -11.55 11.41 15.61
CA VAL A 349 -10.45 10.63 16.20
C VAL A 349 -10.51 10.75 17.71
N SER A 350 -10.30 9.66 18.45
CA SER A 350 -10.21 9.66 19.91
C SER A 350 -8.77 9.66 20.40
N ALA A 351 -8.54 10.11 21.64
CA ALA A 351 -7.22 10.00 22.29
C ALA A 351 -6.75 8.56 22.45
N SER A 352 -7.69 7.60 22.59
CA SER A 352 -7.36 6.17 22.62
C SER A 352 -6.85 5.66 21.28
N ASP A 353 -7.41 6.13 20.15
CA ASP A 353 -6.91 5.77 18.81
C ASP A 353 -5.47 6.27 18.64
N VAL A 354 -5.20 7.51 19.06
CA VAL A 354 -3.85 8.11 19.01
C VAL A 354 -2.87 7.30 19.87
N LYS A 355 -3.27 6.97 21.11
CA LYS A 355 -2.45 6.19 22.00
C LYS A 355 -2.11 4.81 21.43
N ASN A 356 -3.11 4.09 20.91
CA ASN A 356 -2.91 2.76 20.32
C ASN A 356 -1.88 2.82 19.17
N VAL A 357 -2.05 3.75 18.23
CA VAL A 357 -1.11 3.91 17.11
C VAL A 357 0.29 4.31 17.60
N LYS A 358 0.40 5.16 18.61
CA LYS A 358 1.71 5.53 19.19
C LYS A 358 2.39 4.36 19.89
N ASP A 359 1.64 3.45 20.52
CA ASP A 359 2.20 2.26 21.15
C ASP A 359 2.74 1.27 20.11
N ASP A 360 2.10 1.16 18.92
CA ASP A 360 2.58 0.37 17.78
C ASP A 360 3.81 0.99 17.07
N LEU A 361 4.15 2.24 17.36
CA LEU A 361 5.33 2.93 16.81
C LEU A 361 6.61 2.71 17.60
N LYS A 362 6.52 2.14 18.81
CA LYS A 362 7.67 1.86 19.71
C LYS A 362 8.32 0.53 19.37
#